data_a657af1a9ae518606e091412d61fbefd
#
_entry.id   a657af1a9ae518606e091412d61fbefd
#
_cell.length_a   1.000
_cell.length_b   1.000
_cell.length_c   1.000
_cell.angle_alpha   90.00
_cell.angle_beta   90.00
_cell.angle_gamma   90.00
#
_symmetry.space_group_name_H-M   'P 1'
#
loop_
_entity.id
_entity.type
_entity.pdbx_description
1 polymer ?
#
loop_
_entity_poly.entity_id
_entity_poly.type
_entity_poly.pdbx_seq_one_letter_code
_entity_poly.pdbx_strand_id
1 'polypeptide(L)'
;MRTILAAVFLLGLVQPATSGAVTDFLKLHDEPLGQGRAETEIMGLQAGFTEANAYLTGTRKEPPMFCQPENLRLTADQLIDMLRRRLDEQPELDQSDLASALLAVMQRTFPCQQNPK
;
A
#
# COMPACT_ATOMS: atom_id res chain seq x y z
N MET A 1 -39.26 -51.11 -2.50
CA MET A 1 -37.93 -50.47 -2.76
C MET A 1 -38.10 -48.97 -2.72
N ARG A 2 -37.60 -48.36 -1.68
CA ARG A 2 -37.68 -46.89 -1.50
C ARG A 2 -36.33 -46.28 -1.90
N THR A 3 -36.33 -45.62 -3.04
CA THR A 3 -35.18 -44.85 -3.50
C THR A 3 -35.17 -43.50 -2.81
N ILE A 4 -34.23 -43.27 -1.91
CA ILE A 4 -34.01 -41.97 -1.26
C ILE A 4 -33.10 -41.20 -2.17
N LEU A 5 -33.68 -40.17 -2.85
CA LEU A 5 -32.92 -39.18 -3.58
C LEU A 5 -32.35 -38.19 -2.55
N ALA A 6 -31.05 -38.27 -2.28
CA ALA A 6 -30.33 -37.30 -1.52
C ALA A 6 -30.06 -36.07 -2.41
N ALA A 7 -30.84 -35.02 -2.24
CA ALA A 7 -30.55 -33.71 -2.84
C ALA A 7 -29.35 -33.10 -2.11
N VAL A 8 -28.20 -33.13 -2.73
CA VAL A 8 -27.00 -32.38 -2.26
C VAL A 8 -27.23 -30.91 -2.59
N PHE A 9 -27.62 -30.14 -1.60
CA PHE A 9 -27.60 -28.67 -1.66
C PHE A 9 -26.14 -28.21 -1.63
N LEU A 10 -25.56 -27.94 -2.80
CA LEU A 10 -24.35 -27.15 -2.92
C LEU A 10 -24.69 -25.69 -2.55
N LEU A 11 -24.58 -25.36 -1.27
CA LEU A 11 -24.51 -23.98 -0.82
C LEU A 11 -23.19 -23.41 -1.36
N GLY A 12 -23.26 -22.79 -2.53
CA GLY A 12 -22.18 -21.96 -3.03
C GLY A 12 -21.96 -20.84 -2.04
N LEU A 13 -20.87 -20.89 -1.32
CA LEU A 13 -20.38 -19.78 -0.51
C LEU A 13 -20.03 -18.64 -1.48
N VAL A 14 -21.00 -17.75 -1.72
CA VAL A 14 -20.72 -16.49 -2.37
C VAL A 14 -19.92 -15.66 -1.35
N GLN A 15 -18.61 -15.71 -1.44
CA GLN A 15 -17.77 -14.81 -0.68
C GLN A 15 -18.00 -13.38 -1.23
N PRO A 16 -18.35 -12.40 -0.38
CA PRO A 16 -18.42 -11.02 -0.84
C PRO A 16 -17.05 -10.63 -1.37
N ALA A 17 -17.01 -10.00 -2.55
CA ALA A 17 -15.79 -9.43 -3.09
C ALA A 17 -15.26 -8.41 -2.09
N THR A 18 -14.17 -8.77 -1.38
CA THR A 18 -13.48 -7.84 -0.49
C THR A 18 -12.71 -6.85 -1.36
N SER A 19 -12.98 -5.53 -1.19
CA SER A 19 -12.12 -4.50 -1.74
C SER A 19 -10.71 -4.65 -1.15
N GLY A 20 -9.69 -4.32 -1.93
CA GLY A 20 -8.32 -4.43 -1.47
C GLY A 20 -7.93 -3.36 -0.44
N ALA A 21 -6.81 -3.55 0.22
CA ALA A 21 -6.36 -2.69 1.30
C ALA A 21 -6.11 -1.24 0.87
N VAL A 22 -5.59 -1.03 -0.35
CA VAL A 22 -5.35 0.33 -0.87
C VAL A 22 -6.66 1.04 -1.17
N THR A 23 -7.61 0.35 -1.82
CA THR A 23 -8.94 0.88 -2.09
C THR A 23 -9.66 1.25 -0.80
N ASP A 24 -9.62 0.40 0.21
CA ASP A 24 -10.25 0.66 1.52
C ASP A 24 -9.63 1.88 2.22
N PHE A 25 -8.33 2.00 2.15
CA PHE A 25 -7.60 3.17 2.68
C PHE A 25 -8.02 4.46 1.97
N LEU A 26 -8.09 4.45 0.63
CA LEU A 26 -8.51 5.62 -0.15
C LEU A 26 -9.95 6.02 0.15
N LYS A 27 -10.85 5.05 0.32
CA LYS A 27 -12.23 5.30 0.75
C LYS A 27 -12.28 5.95 2.14
N LEU A 28 -11.48 5.45 3.08
CA LEU A 28 -11.38 6.03 4.42
C LEU A 28 -10.94 7.49 4.35
N HIS A 29 -9.96 7.82 3.50
CA HIS A 29 -9.50 9.19 3.30
C HIS A 29 -10.59 10.08 2.71
N ASP A 30 -11.42 9.56 1.80
CA ASP A 30 -12.49 10.31 1.14
C ASP A 30 -13.69 10.56 2.07
N GLU A 31 -13.80 9.86 3.19
CA GLU A 31 -14.84 10.07 4.20
C GLU A 31 -14.41 11.19 5.17
N PRO A 32 -15.30 12.19 5.44
CA PRO A 32 -14.93 13.32 6.30
C PRO A 32 -14.45 12.91 7.70
N LEU A 33 -15.02 11.86 8.29
CA LEU A 33 -14.62 11.37 9.61
C LEU A 33 -13.38 10.45 9.56
N GLY A 34 -13.03 9.94 8.39
CA GLY A 34 -11.89 9.03 8.21
C GLY A 34 -10.61 9.72 7.76
N GLN A 35 -10.72 10.93 7.20
CA GLN A 35 -9.61 11.65 6.57
C GLN A 35 -8.41 11.81 7.50
N GLY A 36 -8.60 12.33 8.69
CA GLY A 36 -7.51 12.55 9.64
C GLY A 36 -6.82 11.25 10.08
N ARG A 37 -7.58 10.18 10.21
CA ARG A 37 -7.03 8.85 10.52
C ARG A 37 -6.17 8.33 9.36
N ALA A 38 -6.65 8.43 8.14
CA ALA A 38 -5.91 8.02 6.96
C ALA A 38 -4.61 8.81 6.80
N GLU A 39 -4.65 10.14 6.98
CA GLU A 39 -3.48 11.00 6.93
C GLU A 39 -2.45 10.63 8.00
N THR A 40 -2.89 10.37 9.23
CA THR A 40 -2.02 9.93 10.32
C THR A 40 -1.37 8.59 10.01
N GLU A 41 -2.12 7.65 9.46
CA GLU A 41 -1.61 6.32 9.10
C GLU A 41 -0.53 6.41 8.02
N ILE A 42 -0.78 7.13 6.94
CA ILE A 42 0.18 7.23 5.83
C ILE A 42 1.44 7.99 6.22
N MET A 43 1.32 9.02 7.05
CA MET A 43 2.48 9.75 7.57
C MET A 43 3.29 8.90 8.54
N GLY A 44 2.64 8.03 9.32
CA GLY A 44 3.33 7.07 10.18
C GLY A 44 4.14 6.05 9.38
N LEU A 45 3.58 5.53 8.30
CA LEU A 45 4.31 4.64 7.38
C LEU A 45 5.50 5.35 6.74
N GLN A 46 5.32 6.57 6.26
CA GLN A 46 6.39 7.39 5.69
C GLN A 46 7.53 7.61 6.69
N ALA A 47 7.20 7.97 7.91
CA ALA A 47 8.18 8.16 8.97
C ALA A 47 8.96 6.86 9.26
N GLY A 48 8.26 5.72 9.32
CA GLY A 48 8.88 4.41 9.51
C GLY A 48 9.85 4.05 8.39
N PHE A 49 9.49 4.31 7.15
CA PHE A 49 10.38 4.08 6.00
C PHE A 49 11.61 4.99 6.02
N THR A 50 11.45 6.23 6.43
CA THR A 50 12.57 7.17 6.58
C THR A 50 13.57 6.67 7.63
N GLU A 51 13.08 6.23 8.78
CA GLU A 51 13.91 5.66 9.83
C GLU A 51 14.58 4.35 9.40
N ALA A 52 13.86 3.48 8.69
CA ALA A 52 14.42 2.25 8.14
C ALA A 52 15.56 2.52 7.15
N ASN A 53 15.38 3.49 6.25
CA ASN A 53 16.43 3.92 5.34
C ASN A 53 17.65 4.47 6.07
N ALA A 54 17.44 5.29 7.09
CA ALA A 54 18.54 5.83 7.91
C ALA A 54 19.31 4.71 8.63
N TYR A 55 18.61 3.72 9.15
CA TYR A 55 19.22 2.55 9.77
C TYR A 55 20.04 1.71 8.78
N LEU A 56 19.47 1.42 7.60
CA LEU A 56 20.15 0.66 6.57
C LEU A 56 21.46 1.35 6.14
N THR A 57 21.40 2.63 5.86
CA THR A 57 22.57 3.38 5.36
C THR A 57 23.58 3.72 6.46
N GLY A 58 23.10 4.15 7.61
CA GLY A 58 23.94 4.62 8.72
C GLY A 58 24.54 3.49 9.54
N THR A 59 23.74 2.51 9.92
CA THR A 59 24.15 1.42 10.82
C THR A 59 24.61 0.17 10.08
N ARG A 60 23.82 -0.25 9.09
CA ARG A 60 24.05 -1.49 8.35
C ARG A 60 25.04 -1.32 7.19
N LYS A 61 25.29 -0.09 6.76
CA LYS A 61 26.09 0.22 5.56
C LYS A 61 25.55 -0.48 4.31
N GLU A 62 24.23 -0.60 4.24
CA GLU A 62 23.51 -1.18 3.12
C GLU A 62 22.80 -0.09 2.31
N PRO A 63 22.45 -0.36 1.05
CA PRO A 63 21.67 0.60 0.26
C PRO A 63 20.31 0.87 0.88
N PRO A 64 19.78 2.11 0.77
CA PRO A 64 18.41 2.39 1.20
C PRO A 64 17.39 1.70 0.30
N MET A 65 16.16 1.56 0.79
CA MET A 65 15.05 0.97 0.03
C MET A 65 14.62 1.85 -1.16
N PHE A 66 14.70 3.16 -0.99
CA PHE A 66 14.46 4.18 -2.02
C PHE A 66 15.28 5.43 -1.71
N CYS A 67 15.43 6.31 -2.69
CA CYS A 67 16.30 7.48 -2.59
C CYS A 67 15.50 8.78 -2.78
N GLN A 68 14.74 9.15 -1.75
CA GLN A 68 14.06 10.44 -1.71
C GLN A 68 15.07 11.56 -1.49
N PRO A 69 14.99 12.68 -2.25
CA PRO A 69 15.85 13.84 -1.99
C PRO A 69 15.71 14.36 -0.55
N GLU A 70 16.83 14.68 0.09
CA GLU A 70 16.88 15.07 1.51
C GLU A 70 16.02 16.28 1.85
N ASN A 71 15.91 17.23 0.93
CA ASN A 71 15.15 18.47 1.11
C ASN A 71 13.68 18.34 0.66
N LEU A 72 13.27 17.20 0.16
CA LEU A 72 11.88 16.96 -0.26
C LEU A 72 11.08 16.41 0.92
N ARG A 73 10.05 17.17 1.31
CA ARG A 73 9.08 16.74 2.32
C ARG A 73 7.74 16.48 1.64
N LEU A 74 7.26 15.25 1.75
CA LEU A 74 5.97 14.86 1.19
C LEU A 74 4.87 15.07 2.24
N THR A 75 3.78 15.69 1.80
CA THR A 75 2.56 15.79 2.61
C THR A 75 1.73 14.51 2.51
N ALA A 76 0.80 14.31 3.44
CA ALA A 76 -0.15 13.19 3.37
C ALA A 76 -0.92 13.20 2.04
N ASP A 77 -1.42 14.35 1.61
CA ASP A 77 -2.15 14.49 0.35
C ASP A 77 -1.30 14.08 -0.87
N GLN A 78 -0.03 14.47 -0.89
CA GLN A 78 0.88 14.06 -1.97
C GLN A 78 1.09 12.55 -2.00
N LEU A 79 1.30 11.92 -0.84
CA LEU A 79 1.45 10.47 -0.73
C LEU A 79 0.17 9.73 -1.17
N ILE A 80 -0.99 10.24 -0.77
CA ILE A 80 -2.29 9.68 -1.14
C ILE A 80 -2.52 9.80 -2.64
N ASP A 81 -2.21 10.94 -3.24
CA ASP A 81 -2.29 11.14 -4.69
C ASP A 81 -1.35 10.20 -5.46
N MET A 82 -0.16 9.97 -4.95
CA MET A 82 0.79 9.02 -5.54
C MET A 82 0.23 7.59 -5.51
N LEU A 83 -0.35 7.17 -4.38
CA LEU A 83 -1.02 5.87 -4.26
C LEU A 83 -2.19 5.75 -5.24
N ARG A 84 -3.04 6.77 -5.31
CA ARG A 84 -4.24 6.79 -6.16
C ARG A 84 -3.86 6.64 -7.64
N ARG A 85 -2.91 7.43 -8.10
CA ARG A 85 -2.42 7.36 -9.48
C ARG A 85 -1.80 6.00 -9.79
N ARG A 86 -1.02 5.48 -8.84
CA ARG A 86 -0.38 4.18 -9.03
C ARG A 86 -1.38 3.03 -9.07
N LEU A 87 -2.41 3.08 -8.24
CA LEU A 87 -3.49 2.10 -8.27
C LEU A 87 -4.24 2.12 -9.61
N ASP A 88 -4.48 3.31 -10.18
CA ASP A 88 -5.11 3.45 -11.50
C ASP A 88 -4.25 2.83 -12.62
N GLU A 89 -2.93 3.00 -12.55
CA GLU A 89 -2.00 2.43 -13.53
C GLU A 89 -1.77 0.93 -13.32
N GLN A 90 -1.82 0.47 -12.08
CA GLN A 90 -1.53 -0.90 -11.68
C GLN A 90 -2.56 -1.40 -10.66
N PRO A 91 -3.73 -1.86 -11.12
CA PRO A 91 -4.80 -2.31 -10.21
C PRO A 91 -4.39 -3.45 -9.26
N GLU A 92 -3.39 -4.26 -9.64
CA GLU A 92 -2.87 -5.36 -8.82
C GLU A 92 -2.27 -4.87 -7.49
N LEU A 93 -1.93 -3.58 -7.39
CA LEU A 93 -1.43 -2.97 -6.16
C LEU A 93 -2.40 -3.15 -4.99
N ASP A 94 -3.68 -3.26 -5.28
CA ASP A 94 -4.75 -3.46 -4.30
C ASP A 94 -4.71 -4.84 -3.62
N GLN A 95 -3.96 -5.78 -4.16
CA GLN A 95 -3.71 -7.09 -3.55
C GLN A 95 -2.63 -7.04 -2.45
N SER A 96 -1.86 -5.96 -2.40
CA SER A 96 -0.85 -5.74 -1.37
C SER A 96 -1.45 -5.07 -0.14
N ASP A 97 -0.82 -5.25 1.02
CA ASP A 97 -1.13 -4.40 2.17
C ASP A 97 -0.69 -2.95 1.90
N LEU A 98 -1.20 -2.02 2.70
CA LEU A 98 -0.95 -0.59 2.49
C LEU A 98 0.54 -0.24 2.60
N ALA A 99 1.25 -0.82 3.56
CA ALA A 99 2.68 -0.54 3.75
C ALA A 99 3.51 -1.00 2.54
N SER A 100 3.26 -2.22 2.06
CA SER A 100 3.93 -2.76 0.87
C SER A 100 3.60 -1.96 -0.38
N ALA A 101 2.35 -1.54 -0.53
CA ALA A 101 1.91 -0.70 -1.64
C ALA A 101 2.59 0.67 -1.61
N LEU A 102 2.64 1.32 -0.47
CA LEU A 102 3.33 2.61 -0.32
C LEU A 102 4.83 2.49 -0.58
N LEU A 103 5.47 1.45 -0.06
CA LEU A 103 6.89 1.20 -0.32
C LEU A 103 7.16 1.03 -1.82
N ALA A 104 6.34 0.25 -2.53
CA ALA A 104 6.46 0.07 -3.98
C ALA A 104 6.31 1.40 -4.74
N VAL A 105 5.37 2.25 -4.31
CA VAL A 105 5.19 3.60 -4.88
C VAL A 105 6.42 4.47 -4.64
N MET A 106 6.99 4.44 -3.43
CA MET A 106 8.19 5.20 -3.09
C MET A 106 9.41 4.74 -3.90
N GLN A 107 9.59 3.44 -4.05
CA GLN A 107 10.68 2.86 -4.84
C GLN A 107 10.59 3.24 -6.31
N ARG A 108 9.39 3.29 -6.85
CA ARG A 108 9.18 3.69 -8.24
C ARG A 108 9.35 5.18 -8.47
N THR A 109 8.92 5.99 -7.52
CA THR A 109 9.00 7.45 -7.62
C THR A 109 10.41 7.96 -7.36
N PHE A 110 11.10 7.32 -6.43
CA PHE A 110 12.45 7.71 -5.98
C PHE A 110 13.43 6.54 -6.09
N PRO A 111 13.67 6.03 -7.30
CA PRO A 111 14.63 4.95 -7.46
C PRO A 111 16.03 5.43 -7.07
N CYS A 112 16.79 4.55 -6.42
CA CYS A 112 18.20 4.81 -6.19
C CYS A 112 18.95 4.61 -7.50
N GLN A 113 19.69 5.63 -7.93
CA GLN A 113 20.50 5.53 -9.12
C GLN A 113 21.66 4.58 -8.82
N GLN A 114 21.76 3.51 -9.59
CA GLN A 114 23.01 2.76 -9.67
C GLN A 114 23.99 3.61 -10.47
N ASN A 115 25.04 4.09 -9.80
CA ASN A 115 26.13 4.75 -10.51
C ASN A 115 26.73 3.76 -11.49
N PRO A 116 26.61 3.99 -12.81
CA PRO A 116 27.34 3.20 -13.77
C PRO A 116 28.82 3.51 -13.56
N LYS A 117 29.56 2.50 -13.19
CA LYS A 117 31.02 2.59 -13.35
C LYS A 117 31.40 2.23 -14.77
#